data_2cc2f953d706e080de449b0b90da7ed8
#
_entry.id   2cc2f953d706e080de449b0b90da7ed8
#
_cell.length_a   1.000
_cell.length_b   1.000
_cell.length_c   1.000
_cell.angle_alpha   90.00
_cell.angle_beta   90.00
_cell.angle_gamma   90.00
#
_symmetry.space_group_name_H-M   'P 1'
#
loop_
_entity.id
_entity.type
_entity.pdbx_description
1 polymer ?
#
loop_
_entity_poly.entity_id
_entity_poly.type
_entity_poly.pdbx_seq_one_letter_code
_entity_poly.pdbx_strand_id
1 'polypeptide(L)'
;MNAESLRKLFDDVRRGKLTPDDAVARLRHLPFEDLGFAKVDHHRALRAGMPEVIFGERKTPAQVAAIFSKLAKHGVNVLATRADEKQFAAVKKKVRGAEYRELARAIVFQRDRKKYGKGIVTVVSAGTGDIPVAEEAVVTAELMGNDVQHLYDVGVAGVHRLLANRETLGKARVLIVCAGMEGALPSVVGGLVGVPVIAVPTSVGYGAAFKGLAALLGMMNSCASNVSVVNIDNGFGAGYVASLINRL
;
A
#
# COMPACT_ATOMS: atom_id res chain seq x y z
N MET A 1 16.64 -6.86 0.19
CA MET A 1 17.78 -6.02 0.70
C MET A 1 17.53 -4.60 0.20
N ASN A 2 17.65 -3.56 1.04
CA ASN A 2 17.54 -2.16 0.62
C ASN A 2 18.93 -1.51 0.47
N ALA A 3 18.99 -0.29 -0.08
CA ALA A 3 20.25 0.41 -0.33
C ALA A 3 21.09 0.64 0.95
N GLU A 4 20.45 0.89 2.09
CA GLU A 4 21.13 1.09 3.38
C GLU A 4 21.78 -0.20 3.87
N SER A 5 21.06 -1.33 3.77
CA SER A 5 21.59 -2.66 4.11
C SER A 5 22.77 -3.05 3.22
N LEU A 6 22.71 -2.67 1.93
CA LEU A 6 23.81 -2.94 0.99
C LEU A 6 25.04 -2.08 1.30
N ARG A 7 24.86 -0.78 1.56
CA ARG A 7 25.95 0.09 2.01
C ARG A 7 26.61 -0.42 3.29
N LYS A 8 25.81 -0.83 4.29
CA LYS A 8 26.31 -1.43 5.52
C LYS A 8 27.12 -2.70 5.23
N LEU A 9 26.66 -3.56 4.32
CA LEU A 9 27.39 -4.76 3.92
C LEU A 9 28.79 -4.42 3.38
N PHE A 10 28.89 -3.44 2.47
CA PHE A 10 30.17 -2.99 1.94
C PHE A 10 31.05 -2.33 2.99
N ASP A 11 30.48 -1.55 3.92
CA ASP A 11 31.22 -0.96 5.04
C ASP A 11 31.76 -2.03 5.99
N ASP A 12 30.99 -3.08 6.26
CA ASP A 12 31.43 -4.19 7.13
C ASP A 12 32.58 -4.96 6.46
N VAL A 13 32.55 -5.16 5.14
CA VAL A 13 33.69 -5.74 4.38
C VAL A 13 34.91 -4.81 4.44
N ARG A 14 34.73 -3.53 4.16
CA ARG A 14 35.84 -2.53 4.22
C ARG A 14 36.52 -2.47 5.58
N ARG A 15 35.75 -2.64 6.67
CA ARG A 15 36.24 -2.61 8.06
C ARG A 15 36.77 -3.97 8.54
N GLY A 16 36.82 -4.99 7.68
CA GLY A 16 37.25 -6.34 8.04
C GLY A 16 36.31 -7.10 8.99
N LYS A 17 35.08 -6.59 9.23
CA LYS A 17 34.05 -7.25 10.04
C LYS A 17 33.35 -8.40 9.31
N LEU A 18 33.48 -8.44 8.01
CA LEU A 18 32.88 -9.45 7.13
C LEU A 18 33.90 -9.77 6.03
N THR A 19 34.06 -11.05 5.71
CA THR A 19 34.91 -11.44 4.58
C THR A 19 34.21 -11.14 3.25
N PRO A 20 34.96 -10.91 2.15
CA PRO A 20 34.38 -10.80 0.81
C PRO A 20 33.54 -12.01 0.43
N ASP A 21 33.96 -13.23 0.80
CA ASP A 21 33.22 -14.47 0.50
C ASP A 21 31.88 -14.53 1.25
N ASP A 22 31.84 -14.10 2.54
CA ASP A 22 30.59 -13.99 3.27
C ASP A 22 29.65 -12.94 2.66
N ALA A 23 30.20 -11.83 2.16
CA ALA A 23 29.41 -10.81 1.45
C ALA A 23 28.81 -11.37 0.17
N VAL A 24 29.59 -12.09 -0.65
CA VAL A 24 29.12 -12.78 -1.86
C VAL A 24 28.05 -13.80 -1.52
N ALA A 25 28.22 -14.60 -0.45
CA ALA A 25 27.23 -15.57 0.01
C ALA A 25 25.89 -14.88 0.37
N ARG A 26 25.94 -13.71 1.04
CA ARG A 26 24.73 -12.91 1.37
C ARG A 26 24.04 -12.32 0.13
N LEU A 27 24.82 -12.02 -0.93
CA LEU A 27 24.30 -11.48 -2.19
C LEU A 27 23.84 -12.58 -3.16
N ARG A 28 24.17 -13.85 -2.88
CA ARG A 28 23.91 -14.99 -3.79
C ARG A 28 22.44 -15.15 -4.18
N HIS A 29 21.51 -14.75 -3.30
CA HIS A 29 20.06 -14.83 -3.55
C HIS A 29 19.48 -13.56 -4.20
N LEU A 30 20.32 -12.63 -4.61
CA LEU A 30 19.92 -11.56 -5.52
C LEU A 30 20.07 -12.06 -6.97
N PRO A 31 19.12 -11.79 -7.86
CA PRO A 31 17.93 -10.92 -7.67
C PRO A 31 16.70 -11.60 -7.07
N PHE A 32 16.60 -12.92 -7.05
CA PHE A 32 15.42 -13.64 -6.54
C PHE A 32 15.79 -14.99 -5.90
N GLU A 33 14.90 -15.50 -5.05
CA GLU A 33 14.98 -16.85 -4.48
C GLU A 33 13.85 -17.72 -5.05
N ASP A 34 14.20 -18.87 -5.63
CA ASP A 34 13.22 -19.80 -6.18
C ASP A 34 12.75 -20.78 -5.09
N LEU A 35 11.44 -20.81 -4.83
CA LEU A 35 10.76 -21.72 -3.90
C LEU A 35 10.10 -22.91 -4.62
N GLY A 36 10.34 -23.09 -5.92
CA GLY A 36 9.69 -24.07 -6.78
C GLY A 36 8.33 -23.60 -7.29
N PHE A 37 7.46 -23.13 -6.40
CA PHE A 37 6.13 -22.60 -6.74
C PHE A 37 6.06 -21.08 -6.86
N ALA A 38 7.10 -20.36 -6.40
CA ALA A 38 7.17 -18.90 -6.45
C ALA A 38 8.64 -18.45 -6.52
N LYS A 39 8.88 -17.33 -7.19
CA LYS A 39 10.18 -16.65 -7.22
C LYS A 39 10.08 -15.36 -6.43
N VAL A 40 10.76 -15.29 -5.28
CA VAL A 40 10.70 -14.14 -4.36
C VAL A 40 11.72 -13.09 -4.79
N ASP A 41 11.26 -11.90 -5.19
CA ASP A 41 12.10 -10.78 -5.67
C ASP A 41 12.73 -10.01 -4.49
N HIS A 42 13.94 -10.38 -4.11
CA HIS A 42 14.70 -9.67 -3.07
C HIS A 42 15.32 -8.36 -3.54
N HIS A 43 15.40 -8.13 -4.85
CA HIS A 43 15.97 -6.93 -5.45
C HIS A 43 14.98 -5.76 -5.53
N ARG A 44 13.67 -6.02 -5.42
CA ARG A 44 12.63 -5.01 -5.59
C ARG A 44 12.79 -3.81 -4.65
N ALA A 45 13.20 -4.02 -3.40
CA ALA A 45 13.43 -2.94 -2.44
C ALA A 45 14.54 -1.96 -2.89
N LEU A 46 15.56 -2.45 -3.59
CA LEU A 46 16.64 -1.61 -4.15
C LEU A 46 16.15 -0.82 -5.37
N ARG A 47 15.36 -1.45 -6.23
CA ARG A 47 14.89 -0.88 -7.50
C ARG A 47 13.71 0.06 -7.32
N ALA A 48 12.77 -0.29 -6.46
CA ALA A 48 11.47 0.35 -6.34
C ALA A 48 11.20 0.99 -4.96
N GLY A 49 12.17 0.96 -4.04
CA GLY A 49 12.05 1.56 -2.71
C GLY A 49 11.08 0.85 -1.75
N MET A 50 10.40 -0.21 -2.21
CA MET A 50 9.53 -1.08 -1.41
C MET A 50 9.83 -2.54 -1.75
N PRO A 51 9.88 -3.44 -0.74
CA PRO A 51 10.02 -4.87 -0.95
C PRO A 51 8.88 -5.45 -1.80
N GLU A 52 9.04 -6.71 -2.21
CA GLU A 52 7.95 -7.45 -2.84
C GLU A 52 6.72 -7.52 -1.92
N VAL A 53 5.54 -7.36 -2.54
CA VAL A 53 4.24 -7.44 -1.86
C VAL A 53 3.54 -8.72 -2.30
N ILE A 54 3.01 -9.45 -1.34
CA ILE A 54 2.35 -10.71 -1.57
C ILE A 54 0.88 -10.43 -1.88
N PHE A 55 0.43 -10.79 -3.08
CA PHE A 55 -0.99 -10.85 -3.38
C PHE A 55 -1.56 -12.15 -2.82
N GLY A 56 -2.30 -12.07 -1.70
CA GLY A 56 -2.77 -13.24 -0.93
C GLY A 56 -3.91 -13.99 -1.62
N GLU A 57 -4.76 -13.28 -2.38
CA GLU A 57 -5.89 -13.89 -3.07
C GLU A 57 -5.46 -15.05 -3.97
N ARG A 58 -6.18 -16.16 -3.92
CA ARG A 58 -5.89 -17.42 -4.65
C ARG A 58 -4.59 -18.15 -4.27
N LYS A 59 -3.88 -17.70 -3.23
CA LYS A 59 -2.77 -18.47 -2.65
C LYS A 59 -3.22 -19.29 -1.45
N THR A 60 -2.64 -20.46 -1.27
CA THR A 60 -2.88 -21.26 -0.08
C THR A 60 -2.21 -20.63 1.15
N PRO A 61 -2.71 -20.89 2.38
CA PRO A 61 -2.06 -20.42 3.61
C PRO A 61 -0.59 -20.82 3.71
N ALA A 62 -0.23 -22.01 3.25
CA ALA A 62 1.14 -22.49 3.24
C ALA A 62 2.04 -21.69 2.29
N GLN A 63 1.54 -21.34 1.10
CA GLN A 63 2.26 -20.52 0.11
C GLN A 63 2.50 -19.10 0.64
N VAL A 64 1.46 -18.44 1.17
CA VAL A 64 1.60 -17.09 1.77
C VAL A 64 2.61 -17.12 2.90
N ALA A 65 2.50 -18.08 3.83
CA ALA A 65 3.40 -18.20 4.96
C ALA A 65 4.86 -18.48 4.56
N ALA A 66 5.09 -19.26 3.49
CA ALA A 66 6.42 -19.52 2.98
C ALA A 66 7.07 -18.26 2.40
N ILE A 67 6.39 -17.56 1.50
CA ILE A 67 6.88 -16.32 0.88
C ILE A 67 7.10 -15.24 1.96
N PHE A 68 6.10 -15.03 2.82
CA PHE A 68 6.15 -14.04 3.89
C PHE A 68 7.35 -14.25 4.83
N SER A 69 7.58 -15.49 5.24
CA SER A 69 8.71 -15.86 6.11
C SER A 69 10.06 -15.59 5.45
N LYS A 70 10.18 -15.84 4.14
CA LYS A 70 11.41 -15.53 3.39
C LYS A 70 11.67 -14.03 3.32
N LEU A 71 10.68 -13.23 2.97
CA LEU A 71 10.79 -11.77 2.95
C LEU A 71 11.14 -11.21 4.33
N ALA A 72 10.48 -11.67 5.40
CA ALA A 72 10.73 -11.20 6.77
C ALA A 72 12.17 -11.49 7.26
N LYS A 73 12.78 -12.61 6.84
CA LYS A 73 14.18 -12.95 7.18
C LYS A 73 15.19 -11.97 6.59
N HIS A 74 14.90 -11.36 5.46
CA HIS A 74 15.78 -10.37 4.82
C HIS A 74 15.72 -8.96 5.43
N GLY A 75 15.01 -8.80 6.56
CA GLY A 75 15.08 -7.57 7.36
C GLY A 75 14.32 -6.38 6.79
N VAL A 76 13.31 -6.63 5.96
CA VAL A 76 12.46 -5.60 5.33
C VAL A 76 11.05 -5.63 5.90
N ASN A 77 10.29 -4.55 5.70
CA ASN A 77 8.85 -4.56 5.92
C ASN A 77 8.19 -5.51 4.93
N VAL A 78 7.19 -6.27 5.37
CA VAL A 78 6.48 -7.22 4.52
C VAL A 78 4.99 -6.92 4.56
N LEU A 79 4.37 -6.94 3.39
CA LEU A 79 2.93 -6.77 3.19
C LEU A 79 2.39 -7.95 2.38
N ALA A 80 1.31 -8.54 2.87
CA ALA A 80 0.44 -9.39 2.07
C ALA A 80 -0.94 -8.74 2.02
N THR A 81 -1.40 -8.40 0.81
CA THR A 81 -2.72 -7.80 0.57
C THR A 81 -3.73 -8.88 0.23
N ARG A 82 -5.03 -8.57 0.41
CA ARG A 82 -6.15 -9.47 0.13
C ARG A 82 -5.97 -10.84 0.77
N ALA A 83 -5.46 -10.84 1.99
CA ALA A 83 -5.25 -12.01 2.79
C ALA A 83 -6.46 -12.33 3.67
N ASP A 84 -6.56 -13.56 4.12
CA ASP A 84 -7.57 -14.01 5.06
C ASP A 84 -6.97 -14.44 6.42
N GLU A 85 -7.83 -14.72 7.40
CA GLU A 85 -7.43 -15.15 8.73
C GLU A 85 -6.67 -16.50 8.73
N LYS A 86 -6.99 -17.42 7.82
CA LYS A 86 -6.30 -18.72 7.71
C LYS A 86 -4.87 -18.52 7.24
N GLN A 87 -4.67 -17.61 6.29
CA GLN A 87 -3.35 -17.19 5.81
C GLN A 87 -2.58 -16.49 6.94
N PHE A 88 -3.22 -15.59 7.68
CA PHE A 88 -2.61 -14.94 8.83
C PHE A 88 -2.20 -15.96 9.90
N ALA A 89 -3.06 -16.91 10.26
CA ALA A 89 -2.73 -17.96 11.23
C ALA A 89 -1.50 -18.77 10.82
N ALA A 90 -1.37 -19.08 9.52
CA ALA A 90 -0.20 -19.77 8.99
C ALA A 90 1.07 -18.91 9.02
N VAL A 91 0.96 -17.62 8.70
CA VAL A 91 2.07 -16.64 8.78
C VAL A 91 2.53 -16.46 10.22
N LYS A 92 1.60 -16.28 11.17
CA LYS A 92 1.88 -16.02 12.59
C LYS A 92 2.72 -17.13 13.22
N LYS A 93 2.51 -18.39 12.82
CA LYS A 93 3.31 -19.55 13.27
C LYS A 93 4.80 -19.43 12.89
N LYS A 94 5.11 -18.78 11.76
CA LYS A 94 6.48 -18.62 11.23
C LYS A 94 7.10 -17.26 11.55
N VAL A 95 6.28 -16.21 11.68
CA VAL A 95 6.70 -14.83 11.90
C VAL A 95 5.88 -14.23 13.04
N ARG A 96 6.40 -14.35 14.28
CA ARG A 96 5.69 -13.95 15.52
C ARG A 96 5.28 -12.47 15.56
N GLY A 97 6.05 -11.59 14.92
CA GLY A 97 5.76 -10.14 14.85
C GLY A 97 4.77 -9.74 13.74
N ALA A 98 4.21 -10.71 12.98
CA ALA A 98 3.19 -10.39 11.99
C ALA A 98 1.86 -10.01 12.66
N GLU A 99 1.19 -9.01 12.09
CA GLU A 99 -0.11 -8.49 12.52
C GLU A 99 -1.11 -8.61 11.37
N TYR A 100 -2.38 -8.84 11.71
CA TYR A 100 -3.48 -8.84 10.75
C TYR A 100 -4.29 -7.55 10.88
N ARG A 101 -4.40 -6.83 9.79
CA ARG A 101 -5.25 -5.65 9.64
C ARG A 101 -6.55 -6.11 8.97
N GLU A 102 -7.54 -6.41 9.80
CA GLU A 102 -8.76 -7.09 9.38
C GLU A 102 -9.51 -6.32 8.30
N LEU A 103 -9.80 -5.02 8.50
CA LEU A 103 -10.52 -4.18 7.55
C LEU A 103 -9.79 -4.09 6.20
N ALA A 104 -8.47 -3.97 6.22
CA ALA A 104 -7.63 -3.95 5.01
C ALA A 104 -7.43 -5.33 4.39
N ARG A 105 -7.83 -6.41 5.07
CA ARG A 105 -7.49 -7.78 4.70
C ARG A 105 -5.99 -7.94 4.40
N ALA A 106 -5.15 -7.37 5.26
CA ALA A 106 -3.71 -7.31 5.05
C ALA A 106 -2.94 -7.94 6.21
N ILE A 107 -1.88 -8.69 5.88
CA ILE A 107 -0.92 -9.18 6.86
C ILE A 107 0.33 -8.32 6.74
N VAL A 108 0.76 -7.74 7.86
CA VAL A 108 1.88 -6.82 7.91
C VAL A 108 2.97 -7.31 8.86
N PHE A 109 4.22 -7.03 8.51
CA PHE A 109 5.36 -7.15 9.41
C PHE A 109 6.19 -5.88 9.23
N GLN A 110 6.19 -5.02 10.24
CA GLN A 110 6.89 -3.75 10.20
C GLN A 110 8.16 -3.83 11.02
N ARG A 111 9.30 -3.79 10.37
CA ARG A 111 10.63 -3.76 10.97
C ARG A 111 11.26 -2.38 10.92
N ASP A 112 11.12 -1.72 9.78
CA ASP A 112 11.51 -0.33 9.62
C ASP A 112 10.31 0.58 9.87
N ARG A 113 10.45 1.47 10.88
CA ARG A 113 9.43 2.44 11.29
C ARG A 113 9.82 3.88 10.93
N LYS A 114 10.88 4.04 10.15
CA LYS A 114 11.36 5.36 9.72
C LYS A 114 10.34 6.04 8.83
N LYS A 115 10.14 7.33 9.06
CA LYS A 115 9.29 8.17 8.23
C LYS A 115 10.10 8.69 7.04
N TYR A 116 9.55 8.51 5.85
CA TYR A 116 10.14 8.92 4.57
C TYR A 116 9.29 9.99 3.86
N GLY A 117 8.01 10.10 4.23
CA GLY A 117 7.10 11.10 3.69
C GLY A 117 7.42 12.50 4.22
N LYS A 118 7.27 13.52 3.36
CA LYS A 118 7.50 14.93 3.70
C LYS A 118 6.25 15.65 4.24
N GLY A 119 5.09 14.98 4.17
CA GLY A 119 3.81 15.53 4.65
C GLY A 119 2.80 14.41 4.91
N ILE A 120 1.55 14.79 5.07
CA ILE A 120 0.46 13.87 5.41
C ILE A 120 -0.14 13.30 4.12
N VAL A 121 -0.36 11.99 4.10
CA VAL A 121 -1.23 11.31 3.14
C VAL A 121 -2.61 11.19 3.78
N THR A 122 -3.64 11.79 3.19
CA THR A 122 -5.01 11.69 3.71
C THR A 122 -5.82 10.73 2.84
N VAL A 123 -6.39 9.70 3.46
CA VAL A 123 -7.22 8.68 2.80
C VAL A 123 -8.69 8.97 3.09
N VAL A 124 -9.49 9.07 2.04
CA VAL A 124 -10.91 9.46 2.11
C VAL A 124 -11.76 8.33 1.55
N SER A 125 -12.86 7.96 2.21
CA SER A 125 -13.87 7.04 1.67
C SER A 125 -15.24 7.71 1.51
N ALA A 126 -15.96 7.38 0.44
CA ALA A 126 -17.31 7.88 0.18
C ALA A 126 -18.31 7.26 1.15
N GLY A 127 -18.34 5.95 1.25
CA GLY A 127 -19.21 5.21 2.14
C GLY A 127 -18.46 4.19 2.98
N THR A 128 -19.20 3.58 3.93
CA THR A 128 -18.62 2.52 4.80
C THR A 128 -18.22 1.27 4.02
N GLY A 129 -18.87 0.99 2.88
CA GLY A 129 -18.51 -0.12 1.99
C GLY A 129 -17.16 0.07 1.31
N ASP A 130 -16.68 1.31 1.16
CA ASP A 130 -15.39 1.63 0.55
C ASP A 130 -14.22 1.51 1.53
N ILE A 131 -14.50 1.40 2.84
CA ILE A 131 -13.47 1.36 3.90
C ILE A 131 -12.44 0.25 3.68
N PRO A 132 -12.78 -0.98 3.30
CA PRO A 132 -11.77 -2.02 3.10
C PRO A 132 -10.70 -1.65 2.07
N VAL A 133 -11.07 -0.98 0.97
CA VAL A 133 -10.15 -0.50 -0.06
C VAL A 133 -9.34 0.69 0.45
N ALA A 134 -9.98 1.61 1.19
CA ALA A 134 -9.30 2.73 1.84
C ALA A 134 -8.27 2.25 2.88
N GLU A 135 -8.60 1.26 3.69
CA GLU A 135 -7.69 0.67 4.68
C GLU A 135 -6.49 -0.06 4.02
N GLU A 136 -6.70 -0.71 2.86
CA GLU A 136 -5.56 -1.26 2.09
C GLU A 136 -4.58 -0.14 1.69
N ALA A 137 -5.09 1.03 1.30
CA ALA A 137 -4.26 2.19 0.98
C ALA A 137 -3.56 2.76 2.23
N VAL A 138 -4.26 2.88 3.37
CA VAL A 138 -3.70 3.31 4.66
C VAL A 138 -2.53 2.41 5.05
N VAL A 139 -2.75 1.11 5.14
CA VAL A 139 -1.72 0.14 5.55
C VAL A 139 -0.51 0.18 4.61
N THR A 140 -0.75 0.32 3.31
CA THR A 140 0.34 0.43 2.32
C THR A 140 1.16 1.70 2.54
N ALA A 141 0.51 2.85 2.69
CA ALA A 141 1.18 4.12 2.90
C ALA A 141 1.95 4.16 4.25
N GLU A 142 1.38 3.62 5.33
CA GLU A 142 2.04 3.49 6.63
C GLU A 142 3.33 2.65 6.54
N LEU A 143 3.25 1.46 5.90
CA LEU A 143 4.42 0.59 5.72
C LEU A 143 5.50 1.20 4.84
N MET A 144 5.14 2.12 3.96
CA MET A 144 6.07 2.90 3.16
C MET A 144 6.63 4.13 3.91
N GLY A 145 6.30 4.31 5.19
CA GLY A 145 6.86 5.34 6.07
C GLY A 145 6.22 6.72 5.91
N ASN A 146 4.91 6.77 5.66
CA ASN A 146 4.17 8.03 5.66
C ASN A 146 3.43 8.25 6.99
N ASP A 147 3.15 9.52 7.29
CA ASP A 147 2.11 9.89 8.23
C ASP A 147 0.78 9.87 7.48
N VAL A 148 -0.18 9.08 8.00
CA VAL A 148 -1.46 8.86 7.34
C VAL A 148 -2.59 9.35 8.24
N GLN A 149 -3.52 10.11 7.66
CA GLN A 149 -4.81 10.45 8.24
C GLN A 149 -5.92 9.82 7.40
N HIS A 150 -7.07 9.57 8.00
CA HIS A 150 -8.22 9.05 7.28
C HIS A 150 -9.48 9.88 7.59
N LEU A 151 -10.36 9.96 6.59
CA LEU A 151 -11.65 10.63 6.65
C LEU A 151 -12.68 9.74 5.96
N TYR A 152 -13.48 9.02 6.75
CA TYR A 152 -14.41 8.02 6.23
C TYR A 152 -15.85 8.52 6.22
N ASP A 153 -16.67 7.92 5.33
CA ASP A 153 -18.09 8.16 5.19
C ASP A 153 -18.46 9.62 4.89
N VAL A 154 -17.77 10.22 3.92
CA VAL A 154 -18.00 11.61 3.49
C VAL A 154 -18.46 11.71 2.02
N GLY A 155 -19.31 10.74 1.61
CA GLY A 155 -19.86 10.68 0.25
C GLY A 155 -20.65 11.91 -0.16
N VAL A 156 -20.75 12.14 -1.48
CA VAL A 156 -21.35 13.33 -2.08
C VAL A 156 -22.84 13.47 -1.82
N ALA A 157 -23.54 12.38 -1.54
CA ALA A 157 -24.97 12.43 -1.14
C ALA A 157 -25.19 13.18 0.19
N GLY A 158 -24.12 13.32 1.00
CA GLY A 158 -24.11 14.15 2.19
C GLY A 158 -22.91 15.09 2.18
N VAL A 159 -22.76 15.91 1.13
CA VAL A 159 -21.60 16.75 0.86
C VAL A 159 -21.20 17.66 2.04
N HIS A 160 -22.15 18.04 2.90
CA HIS A 160 -21.88 18.82 4.12
C HIS A 160 -20.89 18.11 5.07
N ARG A 161 -20.85 16.77 5.08
CA ARG A 161 -19.88 16.00 5.86
C ARG A 161 -18.45 16.21 5.34
N LEU A 162 -18.28 16.23 4.02
CA LEU A 162 -17.01 16.54 3.38
C LEU A 162 -16.58 17.99 3.66
N LEU A 163 -17.50 18.94 3.48
CA LEU A 163 -17.23 20.38 3.66
C LEU A 163 -16.88 20.72 5.11
N ALA A 164 -17.47 20.05 6.09
CA ALA A 164 -17.13 20.20 7.51
C ALA A 164 -15.67 19.77 7.83
N ASN A 165 -15.05 18.96 6.97
CA ASN A 165 -13.68 18.47 7.11
C ASN A 165 -12.67 19.16 6.16
N ARG A 166 -13.02 20.33 5.63
CA ARG A 166 -12.20 21.06 4.66
C ARG A 166 -10.78 21.36 5.17
N GLU A 167 -10.64 21.65 6.46
CA GLU A 167 -9.33 21.90 7.07
C GLU A 167 -8.43 20.64 7.04
N THR A 168 -8.99 19.47 7.31
CA THR A 168 -8.28 18.18 7.24
C THR A 168 -7.80 17.90 5.82
N LEU A 169 -8.64 18.16 4.81
CA LEU A 169 -8.25 18.01 3.40
C LEU A 169 -7.12 18.95 3.01
N GLY A 170 -7.15 20.21 3.51
CA GLY A 170 -6.15 21.22 3.21
C GLY A 170 -4.77 20.95 3.82
N LYS A 171 -4.66 20.11 4.85
CA LYS A 171 -3.39 19.72 5.47
C LYS A 171 -2.67 18.59 4.71
N ALA A 172 -3.35 17.91 3.79
CA ALA A 172 -2.80 16.82 3.02
C ALA A 172 -1.74 17.30 2.01
N ARG A 173 -0.68 16.52 1.84
CA ARG A 173 0.25 16.66 0.73
C ARG A 173 -0.19 15.86 -0.49
N VAL A 174 -0.86 14.73 -0.25
CA VAL A 174 -1.49 13.87 -1.26
C VAL A 174 -2.77 13.30 -0.67
N LEU A 175 -3.82 13.23 -1.47
CA LEU A 175 -5.08 12.59 -1.10
C LEU A 175 -5.26 11.29 -1.88
N ILE A 176 -5.82 10.30 -1.20
CA ILE A 176 -6.35 9.06 -1.81
C ILE A 176 -7.84 9.08 -1.55
N VAL A 177 -8.66 8.95 -2.60
CA VAL A 177 -10.12 9.05 -2.48
C VAL A 177 -10.77 7.81 -3.07
N CYS A 178 -11.38 6.99 -2.19
CA CYS A 178 -12.04 5.74 -2.55
C CYS A 178 -13.55 5.96 -2.64
N ALA A 179 -14.14 5.61 -3.78
CA ALA A 179 -15.58 5.75 -4.01
C ALA A 179 -16.10 4.69 -5.00
N GLY A 180 -17.24 4.09 -4.65
CA GLY A 180 -18.02 3.26 -5.56
C GLY A 180 -19.13 4.03 -6.28
N MET A 181 -20.21 3.35 -6.60
CA MET A 181 -21.39 3.91 -7.28
C MET A 181 -21.01 4.66 -8.58
N GLU A 182 -21.21 5.97 -8.66
CA GLU A 182 -20.90 6.84 -9.79
C GLU A 182 -19.48 7.45 -9.74
N GLY A 183 -18.76 7.30 -8.60
CA GLY A 183 -17.39 7.77 -8.46
C GLY A 183 -17.22 9.29 -8.41
N ALA A 184 -18.20 10.06 -7.96
CA ALA A 184 -18.18 11.53 -8.02
C ALA A 184 -17.25 12.17 -6.96
N LEU A 185 -17.01 11.53 -5.82
CA LEU A 185 -16.29 12.11 -4.69
C LEU A 185 -14.88 12.63 -5.06
N PRO A 186 -14.04 11.94 -5.83
CA PRO A 186 -12.71 12.44 -6.22
C PRO A 186 -12.76 13.77 -6.97
N SER A 187 -13.74 13.97 -7.84
CA SER A 187 -13.92 15.24 -8.58
C SER A 187 -14.27 16.38 -7.64
N VAL A 188 -15.15 16.15 -6.65
CA VAL A 188 -15.50 17.15 -5.65
C VAL A 188 -14.30 17.50 -4.78
N VAL A 189 -13.58 16.49 -4.29
CA VAL A 189 -12.35 16.69 -3.49
C VAL A 189 -11.30 17.43 -4.31
N GLY A 190 -11.07 17.02 -5.57
CA GLY A 190 -10.12 17.67 -6.47
C GLY A 190 -10.41 19.16 -6.69
N GLY A 191 -11.69 19.54 -6.75
CA GLY A 191 -12.10 20.95 -6.83
C GLY A 191 -11.91 21.76 -5.53
N LEU A 192 -11.70 21.10 -4.40
CA LEU A 192 -11.50 21.75 -3.09
C LEU A 192 -10.04 21.93 -2.69
N VAL A 193 -9.09 21.24 -3.37
CA VAL A 193 -7.67 21.19 -2.97
C VAL A 193 -6.73 21.47 -4.15
N GLY A 194 -5.54 21.98 -3.85
CA GLY A 194 -4.48 22.21 -4.84
C GLY A 194 -3.39 21.13 -4.86
N VAL A 195 -3.63 19.96 -4.23
CA VAL A 195 -2.66 18.87 -4.14
C VAL A 195 -3.11 17.67 -5.00
N PRO A 196 -2.21 16.73 -5.33
CA PRO A 196 -2.58 15.54 -6.08
C PRO A 196 -3.65 14.70 -5.37
N VAL A 197 -4.63 14.24 -6.14
CA VAL A 197 -5.72 13.35 -5.71
C VAL A 197 -5.60 12.04 -6.48
N ILE A 198 -5.39 10.94 -5.78
CA ILE A 198 -5.39 9.60 -6.35
C ILE A 198 -6.77 9.00 -6.13
N ALA A 199 -7.54 8.88 -7.19
CA ALA A 199 -8.87 8.32 -7.17
C ALA A 199 -8.84 6.79 -7.28
N VAL A 200 -9.54 6.14 -6.36
CA VAL A 200 -9.68 4.67 -6.33
C VAL A 200 -11.14 4.33 -6.54
N PRO A 201 -11.54 3.91 -7.75
CA PRO A 201 -12.86 3.36 -7.95
C PRO A 201 -13.00 2.07 -7.15
N THR A 202 -14.13 1.86 -6.48
CA THR A 202 -14.41 0.61 -5.77
C THR A 202 -15.52 -0.18 -6.46
N SER A 203 -15.51 -1.50 -6.27
CA SER A 203 -16.57 -2.39 -6.79
C SER A 203 -17.89 -2.27 -6.01
N VAL A 204 -17.96 -1.37 -5.03
CA VAL A 204 -19.15 -1.07 -4.23
C VAL A 204 -20.20 -0.42 -5.11
N GLY A 205 -21.39 -1.04 -5.19
CA GLY A 205 -22.49 -0.55 -5.99
C GLY A 205 -23.40 -1.68 -6.48
N TYR A 206 -24.45 -1.31 -7.19
CA TYR A 206 -25.42 -2.24 -7.76
C TYR A 206 -25.93 -1.73 -9.13
N GLY A 207 -26.70 -2.55 -9.83
CA GLY A 207 -27.28 -2.17 -11.12
C GLY A 207 -26.23 -1.74 -12.14
N ALA A 208 -26.33 -0.51 -12.64
CA ALA A 208 -25.44 0.05 -13.66
C ALA A 208 -24.02 0.39 -13.15
N ALA A 209 -23.70 0.10 -11.89
CA ALA A 209 -22.34 0.27 -11.37
C ALA A 209 -21.33 -0.73 -11.97
N PHE A 210 -21.79 -1.87 -12.52
CA PHE A 210 -20.97 -2.90 -13.18
C PHE A 210 -19.66 -3.21 -12.40
N LYS A 211 -19.78 -3.50 -11.10
CA LYS A 211 -18.64 -3.82 -10.21
C LYS A 211 -17.51 -2.77 -10.25
N GLY A 212 -17.89 -1.50 -10.25
CA GLY A 212 -16.95 -0.38 -10.19
C GLY A 212 -16.60 0.23 -11.55
N LEU A 213 -17.09 -0.32 -12.67
CA LEU A 213 -16.81 0.24 -13.99
C LEU A 213 -17.38 1.66 -14.15
N ALA A 214 -18.60 1.91 -13.65
CA ALA A 214 -19.18 3.24 -13.67
C ALA A 214 -18.33 4.24 -12.89
N ALA A 215 -17.88 3.87 -11.69
CA ALA A 215 -16.98 4.69 -10.88
C ALA A 215 -15.66 4.96 -11.61
N LEU A 216 -15.04 3.93 -12.20
CA LEU A 216 -13.80 4.08 -12.97
C LEU A 216 -13.98 5.08 -14.12
N LEU A 217 -15.01 4.91 -14.94
CA LEU A 217 -15.27 5.79 -16.08
C LEU A 217 -15.60 7.21 -15.64
N GLY A 218 -16.39 7.38 -14.56
CA GLY A 218 -16.68 8.67 -13.97
C GLY A 218 -15.43 9.41 -13.50
N MET A 219 -14.56 8.72 -12.78
CA MET A 219 -13.28 9.28 -12.30
C MET A 219 -12.32 9.63 -13.43
N MET A 220 -12.23 8.80 -14.47
CA MET A 220 -11.38 9.06 -15.66
C MET A 220 -11.87 10.27 -16.48
N ASN A 221 -13.15 10.63 -16.37
CA ASN A 221 -13.75 11.80 -17.01
C ASN A 221 -13.84 13.02 -16.06
N SER A 222 -13.10 13.01 -14.96
CA SER A 222 -13.09 14.14 -14.03
C SER A 222 -12.59 15.42 -14.69
N CYS A 223 -13.28 16.55 -14.46
CA CYS A 223 -12.80 17.88 -14.86
C CYS A 223 -11.73 18.43 -13.93
N ALA A 224 -11.51 17.84 -12.77
CA ALA A 224 -10.47 18.28 -11.84
C ALA A 224 -9.09 17.80 -12.31
N SER A 225 -8.22 18.73 -12.70
CA SER A 225 -6.93 18.45 -13.35
C SER A 225 -5.91 17.73 -12.46
N ASN A 226 -6.11 17.76 -11.14
CA ASN A 226 -5.25 17.14 -10.14
C ASN A 226 -5.67 15.70 -9.77
N VAL A 227 -6.68 15.13 -10.46
CA VAL A 227 -7.16 13.76 -10.23
C VAL A 227 -6.45 12.78 -11.16
N SER A 228 -5.84 11.76 -10.57
CA SER A 228 -5.26 10.60 -11.27
C SER A 228 -5.93 9.32 -10.78
N VAL A 229 -6.25 8.40 -11.68
CA VAL A 229 -7.07 7.22 -11.36
C VAL A 229 -6.24 5.96 -11.37
N VAL A 230 -6.43 5.10 -10.35
CA VAL A 230 -5.89 3.74 -10.32
C VAL A 230 -6.98 2.73 -10.69
N ASN A 231 -6.63 1.45 -10.76
CA ASN A 231 -7.60 0.40 -11.09
C ASN A 231 -8.65 0.20 -9.98
N ILE A 232 -9.76 -0.48 -10.31
CA ILE A 232 -10.84 -0.82 -9.37
C ILE A 232 -10.29 -1.63 -8.20
N ASP A 233 -10.72 -1.29 -6.98
CA ASP A 233 -10.31 -1.90 -5.70
C ASP A 233 -8.79 -1.94 -5.47
N ASN A 234 -8.03 -1.03 -6.08
CA ASN A 234 -6.58 -0.99 -5.97
C ASN A 234 -6.09 0.02 -4.91
N GLY A 235 -6.48 -0.20 -3.66
CA GLY A 235 -6.00 0.59 -2.52
C GLY A 235 -4.48 0.52 -2.37
N PHE A 236 -3.90 -0.68 -2.58
CA PHE A 236 -2.45 -0.88 -2.58
C PHE A 236 -1.75 0.04 -3.59
N GLY A 237 -2.20 0.06 -4.85
CA GLY A 237 -1.59 0.90 -5.89
C GLY A 237 -1.68 2.38 -5.55
N ALA A 238 -2.81 2.84 -5.00
CA ALA A 238 -2.99 4.22 -4.57
C ALA A 238 -2.05 4.59 -3.42
N GLY A 239 -1.96 3.75 -2.37
CA GLY A 239 -1.04 3.94 -1.26
C GLY A 239 0.42 3.98 -1.70
N TYR A 240 0.78 3.12 -2.66
CA TYR A 240 2.12 3.09 -3.26
C TYR A 240 2.45 4.38 -4.02
N VAL A 241 1.60 4.82 -4.95
CA VAL A 241 1.81 6.03 -5.75
C VAL A 241 1.82 7.28 -4.86
N ALA A 242 0.88 7.39 -3.90
CA ALA A 242 0.86 8.47 -2.92
C ALA A 242 2.17 8.56 -2.13
N SER A 243 2.71 7.40 -1.73
CA SER A 243 3.98 7.34 -1.00
C SER A 243 5.16 7.81 -1.84
N LEU A 244 5.18 7.50 -3.15
CA LEU A 244 6.23 8.00 -4.04
C LEU A 244 6.15 9.53 -4.17
N ILE A 245 4.96 10.08 -4.40
CA ILE A 245 4.74 11.53 -4.50
C ILE A 245 5.12 12.24 -3.18
N ASN A 246 4.76 11.66 -2.03
CA ASN A 246 5.02 12.26 -0.73
C ASN A 246 6.51 12.29 -0.35
N ARG A 247 7.35 11.50 -1.01
CA ARG A 247 8.82 11.50 -0.82
C ARG A 247 9.54 12.57 -1.64
N LEU A 248 8.94 13.03 -2.75
CA LEU A 248 9.47 14.10 -3.60
C LEU A 248 9.40 15.46 -2.90
#